data_003282bb6b79c24a0d42708f62e0cd16
#
_entry.id   003282bb6b79c24a0d42708f62e0cd16
#
_cell.length_a   1.000
_cell.length_b   1.000
_cell.length_c   1.000
_cell.angle_alpha   90.00
_cell.angle_beta   90.00
_cell.angle_gamma   90.00
#
_symmetry.space_group_name_H-M   'P 1'
#
loop_
_entity.id
_entity.type
_entity.pdbx_description
1 polymer ?
#
loop_
_entity_poly.entity_id
_entity_poly.type
_entity_poly.pdbx_seq_one_letter_code
_entity_poly.pdbx_strand_id
1 'polypeptide(L)'
;MLYIATTIAHIINIIYLTAKFDLKYEKISKEDISNVKKYGITLSLDRLLSRIFILIYGVLASYMGENKYAIHSICYGICLNLEIVTNAYSAALMIKIPEEKDKSKQIILLRDYMKMCFKTVIIINFVLAIIMLIIQHGSLPIKDCFPYIIFYCLTVFGLYLYESYKAICIIQGKPKIILKGSIVGVIVRVVICLLFLKTPICLCIFGIASLIDFYVRSVFYKSGLKYDQKEFEI
;
A
#
# COMPACT_ATOMS: atom_id res chain seq x y z
N MET A 1 -2.21 -20.89 -16.92
CA MET A 1 -3.34 -21.32 -16.09
C MET A 1 -3.78 -20.28 -15.04
N LEU A 2 -2.88 -19.66 -14.28
CA LEU A 2 -3.22 -18.70 -13.24
C LEU A 2 -4.08 -17.51 -13.74
N TYR A 3 -3.72 -16.91 -14.87
CA TYR A 3 -4.45 -15.78 -15.46
C TYR A 3 -5.89 -16.13 -15.86
N ILE A 4 -6.11 -17.34 -16.39
CA ILE A 4 -7.44 -17.82 -16.77
C ILE A 4 -8.32 -17.97 -15.54
N ALA A 5 -7.80 -18.57 -14.47
CA ALA A 5 -8.52 -18.74 -13.21
C ALA A 5 -8.89 -17.38 -12.58
N THR A 6 -7.98 -16.41 -12.60
CA THR A 6 -8.23 -15.06 -12.12
C THR A 6 -9.32 -14.35 -12.94
N THR A 7 -9.27 -14.48 -14.28
CA THR A 7 -10.28 -13.90 -15.17
C THR A 7 -11.66 -14.51 -14.93
N ILE A 8 -11.74 -15.84 -14.77
CA ILE A 8 -12.99 -16.53 -14.46
C ILE A 8 -13.55 -16.06 -13.11
N ALA A 9 -12.70 -15.94 -12.08
CA ALA A 9 -13.11 -15.45 -10.76
C ALA A 9 -13.67 -14.01 -10.84
N HIS A 10 -13.06 -13.14 -11.63
CA HIS A 10 -13.59 -11.77 -11.84
C HIS A 10 -14.94 -11.77 -12.56
N ILE A 11 -15.11 -12.61 -13.59
CA ILE A 11 -16.39 -12.74 -14.30
C ILE A 11 -17.49 -13.22 -13.35
N ILE A 12 -17.21 -14.25 -12.55
CA ILE A 12 -18.15 -14.78 -11.55
C ILE A 12 -18.52 -13.69 -10.54
N ASN A 13 -17.54 -12.93 -10.04
CA ASN A 13 -17.80 -11.81 -9.12
C ASN A 13 -18.68 -10.73 -9.75
N ILE A 14 -18.45 -10.36 -11.00
CA ILE A 14 -19.28 -9.38 -11.72
C ILE A 14 -20.71 -9.89 -11.85
N ILE A 15 -20.90 -11.15 -12.26
CA ILE A 15 -22.23 -11.75 -12.39
C ILE A 15 -22.93 -11.79 -11.02
N TYR A 16 -22.23 -12.22 -9.97
CA TYR A 16 -22.77 -12.25 -8.62
C TYR A 16 -23.18 -10.88 -8.10
N LEU A 17 -22.33 -9.87 -8.28
CA LEU A 17 -22.63 -8.49 -7.88
C LEU A 17 -23.82 -7.92 -8.67
N THR A 18 -23.86 -8.16 -9.97
CA THR A 18 -24.95 -7.69 -10.84
C THR A 18 -26.29 -8.33 -10.45
N ALA A 19 -26.28 -9.62 -10.08
CA ALA A 19 -27.48 -10.33 -9.63
C ALA A 19 -27.92 -9.95 -8.22
N LYS A 20 -26.97 -9.62 -7.31
CA LYS A 20 -27.28 -9.27 -5.92
C LYS A 20 -27.71 -7.83 -5.75
N PHE A 21 -27.12 -6.91 -6.50
CA PHE A 21 -27.48 -5.51 -6.51
C PHE A 21 -28.41 -5.26 -7.70
N ASP A 22 -29.66 -4.86 -7.44
CA ASP A 22 -30.62 -4.47 -8.46
C ASP A 22 -30.10 -3.17 -9.15
N LEU A 23 -29.12 -3.36 -10.06
CA LEU A 23 -28.45 -2.28 -10.78
C LEU A 23 -29.47 -1.68 -11.75
N LYS A 24 -30.18 -0.66 -11.29
CA LYS A 24 -31.04 0.14 -12.16
C LYS A 24 -30.17 0.95 -13.12
N TYR A 25 -30.49 0.83 -14.40
CA TYR A 25 -29.84 1.62 -15.43
C TYR A 25 -30.30 3.08 -15.29
N GLU A 26 -29.55 3.88 -14.55
CA GLU A 26 -29.77 5.32 -14.49
C GLU A 26 -28.92 6.02 -15.57
N LYS A 27 -29.52 7.06 -16.15
CA LYS A 27 -28.84 7.86 -17.18
C LYS A 27 -27.70 8.64 -16.53
N ILE A 28 -26.46 8.28 -16.83
CA ILE A 28 -25.27 8.93 -16.27
C ILE A 28 -25.29 10.41 -16.64
N SER A 29 -25.17 11.28 -15.64
CA SER A 29 -25.11 12.72 -15.85
C SER A 29 -23.76 13.15 -16.42
N LYS A 30 -23.70 14.31 -17.09
CA LYS A 30 -22.41 14.89 -17.54
C LYS A 30 -21.49 15.20 -16.37
N GLU A 31 -22.04 15.51 -15.20
CA GLU A 31 -21.30 15.77 -13.97
C GLU A 31 -20.64 14.49 -13.45
N ASP A 32 -21.37 13.36 -13.44
CA ASP A 32 -20.82 12.05 -13.05
C ASP A 32 -19.65 11.65 -13.95
N ILE A 33 -19.77 11.83 -15.26
CA ILE A 33 -18.70 11.57 -16.22
C ILE A 33 -17.48 12.46 -15.93
N SER A 34 -17.70 13.75 -15.64
CA SER A 34 -16.64 14.69 -15.30
C SER A 34 -15.92 14.27 -14.01
N ASN A 35 -16.68 13.86 -12.98
CA ASN A 35 -16.14 13.39 -11.71
C ASN A 35 -15.36 12.08 -11.88
N VAL A 36 -15.89 11.10 -12.62
CA VAL A 36 -15.19 9.86 -12.92
C VAL A 36 -13.90 10.13 -13.68
N LYS A 37 -13.88 11.02 -14.67
CA LYS A 37 -12.66 11.40 -15.37
C LYS A 37 -11.65 12.06 -14.42
N LYS A 38 -12.08 13.03 -13.62
CA LYS A 38 -11.21 13.79 -12.72
C LYS A 38 -10.56 12.92 -11.64
N TYR A 39 -11.36 12.08 -11.00
CA TYR A 39 -10.88 11.23 -9.90
C TYR A 39 -10.33 9.90 -10.41
N GLY A 40 -11.02 9.25 -11.31
CA GLY A 40 -10.68 7.94 -11.84
C GLY A 40 -9.34 7.93 -12.58
N ILE A 41 -9.10 8.90 -13.47
CA ILE A 41 -7.83 9.00 -14.20
C ILE A 41 -6.67 9.20 -13.23
N THR A 42 -6.80 10.12 -12.27
CA THR A 42 -5.73 10.41 -11.32
C THR A 42 -5.38 9.20 -10.43
N LEU A 43 -6.39 8.48 -9.94
CA LEU A 43 -6.17 7.25 -9.16
C LEU A 43 -5.65 6.09 -10.01
N SER A 44 -6.07 6.01 -11.29
CA SER A 44 -5.54 5.01 -12.22
C SER A 44 -4.07 5.28 -12.54
N LEU A 45 -3.67 6.54 -12.70
CA LEU A 45 -2.27 6.93 -12.87
C LEU A 45 -1.43 6.60 -11.63
N ASP A 46 -1.95 6.82 -10.42
CA ASP A 46 -1.28 6.41 -9.17
C ASP A 46 -1.04 4.90 -9.13
N ARG A 47 -2.06 4.11 -9.48
CA ARG A 47 -1.92 2.65 -9.56
C ARG A 47 -0.95 2.20 -10.66
N LEU A 48 -1.00 2.82 -11.84
CA LEU A 48 -0.07 2.54 -12.93
C LEU A 48 1.37 2.84 -12.51
N LEU A 49 1.60 4.00 -11.90
CA LEU A 49 2.91 4.39 -11.36
C LEU A 49 3.43 3.35 -10.36
N SER A 50 2.57 2.90 -9.45
CA SER A 50 2.93 1.86 -8.48
C SER A 50 3.30 0.53 -9.15
N ARG A 51 2.61 0.14 -10.24
CA ARG A 51 2.94 -1.07 -11.00
C ARG A 51 4.24 -0.95 -11.78
N ILE A 52 4.46 0.17 -12.45
CA ILE A 52 5.73 0.47 -13.14
C ILE A 52 6.88 0.42 -12.13
N PHE A 53 6.66 0.97 -10.94
CA PHE A 53 7.65 0.95 -9.89
C PHE A 53 8.01 -0.47 -9.43
N ILE A 54 7.03 -1.36 -9.28
CA ILE A 54 7.30 -2.77 -8.92
C ILE A 54 8.22 -3.43 -9.96
N LEU A 55 8.02 -3.13 -11.26
CA LEU A 55 8.89 -3.62 -12.32
C LEU A 55 10.32 -3.06 -12.20
N ILE A 56 10.45 -1.75 -12.02
CA ILE A 56 11.76 -1.09 -11.81
C ILE A 56 12.46 -1.70 -10.59
N TYR A 57 11.74 -1.92 -9.53
CA TYR A 57 12.24 -2.47 -8.28
C TYR A 57 12.76 -3.90 -8.45
N GLY A 58 12.01 -4.73 -9.21
CA GLY A 58 12.44 -6.07 -9.59
C GLY A 58 13.72 -6.08 -10.44
N VAL A 59 13.80 -5.15 -11.41
CA VAL A 59 15.02 -4.98 -12.22
C VAL A 59 16.20 -4.53 -11.36
N LEU A 60 16.03 -3.56 -10.47
CA LEU A 60 17.10 -3.14 -9.55
C LEU A 60 17.55 -4.29 -8.65
N ALA A 61 16.61 -5.10 -8.15
CA ALA A 61 16.91 -6.25 -7.33
C ALA A 61 17.73 -7.30 -8.08
N SER A 62 17.50 -7.50 -9.38
CA SER A 62 18.27 -8.46 -10.19
C SER A 62 19.75 -8.11 -10.30
N TYR A 63 20.11 -6.84 -10.20
CA TYR A 63 21.51 -6.41 -10.20
C TYR A 63 22.28 -6.75 -8.91
N MET A 64 21.59 -7.20 -7.85
CA MET A 64 22.24 -7.66 -6.61
C MET A 64 22.91 -9.04 -6.74
N GLY A 65 22.65 -9.74 -7.83
CA GLY A 65 23.07 -11.12 -8.06
C GLY A 65 21.99 -12.14 -7.67
N GLU A 66 22.12 -13.33 -8.21
CA GLU A 66 21.09 -14.36 -8.25
C GLU A 66 20.58 -14.76 -6.85
N ASN A 67 21.50 -15.04 -5.93
CA ASN A 67 21.15 -15.44 -4.55
C ASN A 67 20.38 -14.35 -3.79
N LYS A 68 20.86 -13.10 -3.87
CA LYS A 68 20.21 -11.97 -3.21
C LYS A 68 18.86 -11.64 -3.86
N TYR A 69 18.74 -11.79 -5.17
CA TYR A 69 17.50 -11.64 -5.89
C TYR A 69 16.45 -12.67 -5.46
N ALA A 70 16.85 -13.93 -5.29
CA ALA A 70 15.97 -14.99 -4.79
C ALA A 70 15.45 -14.66 -3.38
N ILE A 71 16.33 -14.26 -2.46
CA ILE A 71 15.96 -13.82 -1.12
C ILE A 71 14.98 -12.63 -1.18
N HIS A 72 15.30 -11.61 -2.01
CA HIS A 72 14.45 -10.46 -2.20
C HIS A 72 13.04 -10.87 -2.68
N SER A 73 12.96 -11.71 -3.70
CA SER A 73 11.69 -12.12 -4.32
C SER A 73 10.77 -12.84 -3.34
N ILE A 74 11.33 -13.75 -2.53
CA ILE A 74 10.57 -14.48 -1.52
C ILE A 74 10.11 -13.53 -0.41
N CYS A 75 11.02 -12.76 0.17
CA CYS A 75 10.72 -11.85 1.27
C CYS A 75 9.75 -10.74 0.84
N TYR A 76 9.95 -10.17 -0.34
CA TYR A 76 9.06 -9.15 -0.90
C TYR A 76 7.65 -9.69 -1.17
N GLY A 77 7.54 -10.90 -1.74
CA GLY A 77 6.26 -11.56 -1.97
C GLY A 77 5.44 -11.73 -0.69
N ILE A 78 6.09 -12.02 0.43
CA ILE A 78 5.41 -12.11 1.73
C ILE A 78 5.00 -10.75 2.25
N CYS A 79 5.87 -9.75 2.12
CA CYS A 79 5.57 -8.40 2.55
C CYS A 79 4.40 -7.77 1.76
N LEU A 80 4.22 -8.13 0.50
CA LEU A 80 3.05 -7.72 -0.29
C LEU A 80 1.72 -8.18 0.33
N ASN A 81 1.69 -9.30 1.07
CA ASN A 81 0.48 -9.73 1.76
C ASN A 81 0.07 -8.77 2.90
N LEU A 82 1.01 -8.01 3.46
CA LEU A 82 0.70 -7.00 4.46
C LEU A 82 -0.05 -5.80 3.87
N GLU A 83 0.23 -5.47 2.62
CA GLU A 83 -0.49 -4.42 1.91
C GLU A 83 -1.98 -4.75 1.76
N ILE A 84 -2.33 -6.03 1.65
CA ILE A 84 -3.73 -6.47 1.55
C ILE A 84 -4.50 -6.08 2.83
N VAL A 85 -3.89 -6.28 3.99
CA VAL A 85 -4.52 -5.96 5.28
C VAL A 85 -4.71 -4.46 5.45
N THR A 86 -3.67 -3.67 5.17
CA THR A 86 -3.74 -2.21 5.26
C THR A 86 -4.73 -1.62 4.26
N ASN A 87 -4.81 -2.19 3.05
CA ASN A 87 -5.80 -1.82 2.03
C ASN A 87 -7.23 -2.14 2.48
N ALA A 88 -7.46 -3.26 3.16
CA ALA A 88 -8.78 -3.60 3.70
C ALA A 88 -9.24 -2.59 4.76
N TYR A 89 -8.36 -2.19 5.68
CA TYR A 89 -8.65 -1.13 6.65
C TYR A 89 -8.88 0.22 5.99
N SER A 90 -8.08 0.58 4.99
CA SER A 90 -8.25 1.81 4.20
C SER A 90 -9.59 1.84 3.47
N ALA A 91 -10.01 0.72 2.87
CA ALA A 91 -11.32 0.59 2.24
C ALA A 91 -12.47 0.73 3.24
N ALA A 92 -12.35 0.13 4.43
CA ALA A 92 -13.34 0.29 5.49
C ALA A 92 -13.45 1.74 5.98
N LEU A 93 -12.33 2.47 6.09
CA LEU A 93 -12.33 3.91 6.40
C LEU A 93 -13.06 4.73 5.33
N MET A 94 -12.84 4.44 4.05
CA MET A 94 -13.50 5.13 2.94
C MET A 94 -15.02 4.97 2.95
N ILE A 95 -15.54 3.89 3.55
CA ILE A 95 -16.98 3.68 3.70
C ILE A 95 -17.49 4.35 4.99
N LYS A 96 -16.81 4.14 6.11
CA LYS A 96 -17.31 4.50 7.44
C LYS A 96 -17.19 5.99 7.77
N ILE A 97 -16.13 6.66 7.32
CA ILE A 97 -15.97 8.10 7.61
C ILE A 97 -17.08 8.96 6.97
N PRO A 98 -17.48 8.76 5.70
CA PRO A 98 -18.57 9.53 5.11
C PRO A 98 -19.95 9.27 5.73
N GLU A 99 -20.17 8.11 6.35
CA GLU A 99 -21.42 7.79 7.05
C GLU A 99 -21.59 8.63 8.33
N GLU A 100 -20.48 9.03 8.96
CA GLU A 100 -20.51 9.85 10.18
C GLU A 100 -20.57 11.34 9.80
N LYS A 101 -21.60 12.03 10.30
CA LYS A 101 -21.82 13.45 10.02
C LYS A 101 -21.06 14.38 10.96
N ASP A 102 -20.70 13.90 12.15
CA ASP A 102 -19.99 14.66 13.17
C ASP A 102 -18.47 14.56 12.93
N LYS A 103 -17.83 15.70 12.66
CA LYS A 103 -16.38 15.77 12.41
C LYS A 103 -15.54 15.25 13.56
N SER A 104 -15.93 15.52 14.80
CA SER A 104 -15.21 15.03 15.98
C SER A 104 -15.25 13.50 16.06
N LYS A 105 -16.40 12.89 15.73
CA LYS A 105 -16.52 11.44 15.67
C LYS A 105 -15.76 10.84 14.48
N GLN A 106 -15.69 11.55 13.34
CA GLN A 106 -14.84 11.11 12.21
C GLN A 106 -13.37 10.98 12.61
N ILE A 107 -12.87 11.93 13.41
CA ILE A 107 -11.48 11.91 13.90
C ILE A 107 -11.26 10.75 14.87
N ILE A 108 -12.19 10.53 15.80
CA ILE A 108 -12.12 9.39 16.73
C ILE A 108 -12.13 8.08 15.95
N LEU A 109 -13.04 7.94 14.99
CA LEU A 109 -13.16 6.78 14.13
C LEU A 109 -11.87 6.51 13.37
N LEU A 110 -11.27 7.54 12.74
CA LEU A 110 -10.00 7.43 12.06
C LEU A 110 -8.90 6.90 12.98
N ARG A 111 -8.77 7.51 14.16
CA ARG A 111 -7.76 7.11 15.15
C ARG A 111 -7.93 5.66 15.61
N ASP A 112 -9.17 5.23 15.84
CA ASP A 112 -9.45 3.87 16.27
C ASP A 112 -9.17 2.85 15.17
N TYR A 113 -9.53 3.15 13.92
CA TYR A 113 -9.18 2.32 12.77
C TYR A 113 -7.67 2.25 12.56
N MET A 114 -6.95 3.36 12.69
CA MET A 114 -5.48 3.37 12.61
C MET A 114 -4.85 2.49 13.68
N LYS A 115 -5.33 2.56 14.93
CA LYS A 115 -4.87 1.70 16.04
C LYS A 115 -5.17 0.22 15.78
N MET A 116 -6.37 -0.09 15.30
CA MET A 116 -6.75 -1.46 14.96
C MET A 116 -5.90 -2.00 13.80
N CYS A 117 -5.75 -1.24 12.73
CA CYS A 117 -4.90 -1.58 11.60
C CYS A 117 -3.47 -1.87 12.06
N PHE A 118 -2.88 -0.97 12.86
CA PHE A 118 -1.54 -1.14 13.39
C PHE A 118 -1.36 -2.43 14.19
N LYS A 119 -2.28 -2.70 15.14
CA LYS A 119 -2.26 -3.94 15.93
C LYS A 119 -2.36 -5.18 15.05
N THR A 120 -3.32 -5.19 14.12
CA THR A 120 -3.54 -6.33 13.21
C THR A 120 -2.32 -6.58 12.33
N VAL A 121 -1.72 -5.53 11.80
CA VAL A 121 -0.55 -5.64 10.94
C VAL A 121 0.67 -6.14 11.71
N ILE A 122 0.87 -5.72 12.98
CA ILE A 122 1.94 -6.27 13.83
C ILE A 122 1.75 -7.76 14.05
N ILE A 123 0.53 -8.20 14.42
CA ILE A 123 0.24 -9.61 14.67
C ILE A 123 0.49 -10.45 13.41
N ILE A 124 -0.01 -10.00 12.25
CA ILE A 124 0.17 -10.70 10.98
C ILE A 124 1.65 -10.74 10.58
N ASN A 125 2.40 -9.65 10.77
CA ASN A 125 3.84 -9.63 10.55
C ASN A 125 4.57 -10.68 11.39
N PHE A 126 4.23 -10.76 12.66
CA PHE A 126 4.83 -11.72 13.56
C PHE A 126 4.54 -13.16 13.12
N VAL A 127 3.28 -13.45 12.78
CA VAL A 127 2.87 -14.77 12.26
C VAL A 127 3.59 -15.09 10.94
N LEU A 128 3.64 -14.16 10.00
CA LEU A 128 4.34 -14.34 8.74
C LEU A 128 5.84 -14.55 8.93
N ALA A 129 6.47 -13.81 9.84
CA ALA A 129 7.89 -14.01 10.17
C ALA A 129 8.16 -15.42 10.69
N ILE A 130 7.30 -15.96 11.56
CA ILE A 130 7.39 -17.34 12.05
C ILE A 130 7.21 -18.35 10.91
N ILE A 131 6.20 -18.17 10.07
CA ILE A 131 5.95 -19.04 8.91
C ILE A 131 7.17 -19.05 7.99
N MET A 132 7.78 -17.88 7.75
CA MET A 132 9.00 -17.77 6.95
C MET A 132 10.17 -18.56 7.55
N LEU A 133 10.38 -18.42 8.85
CA LEU A 133 11.44 -19.15 9.55
C LEU A 133 11.24 -20.67 9.44
N ILE A 134 9.99 -21.13 9.48
CA ILE A 134 9.65 -22.56 9.32
C ILE A 134 9.91 -23.04 7.89
N ILE A 135 9.44 -22.29 6.88
CA ILE A 135 9.60 -22.67 5.46
C ILE A 135 11.07 -22.64 5.03
N GLN A 136 11.84 -21.71 5.55
CA GLN A 136 13.25 -21.53 5.16
C GLN A 136 14.22 -22.48 5.84
N HIS A 137 13.80 -23.26 6.80
CA HIS A 137 14.69 -24.17 7.56
C HIS A 137 15.45 -25.20 6.69
N GLY A 138 15.19 -25.26 5.39
CA GLY A 138 15.85 -26.19 4.47
C GLY A 138 16.43 -25.62 3.18
N SER A 139 16.11 -24.37 2.78
CA SER A 139 16.37 -23.92 1.40
C SER A 139 17.16 -22.62 1.24
N LEU A 140 17.24 -21.76 2.27
CA LEU A 140 17.96 -20.49 2.18
C LEU A 140 18.73 -20.17 3.47
N PRO A 141 19.87 -19.46 3.39
CA PRO A 141 20.61 -19.07 4.58
C PRO A 141 19.82 -18.05 5.41
N ILE A 142 19.29 -18.51 6.55
CA ILE A 142 18.49 -17.68 7.49
C ILE A 142 19.21 -16.38 7.85
N LYS A 143 20.55 -16.40 7.94
CA LYS A 143 21.37 -15.23 8.25
C LYS A 143 21.17 -14.07 7.27
N ASP A 144 20.94 -14.37 5.99
CA ASP A 144 20.80 -13.36 4.96
C ASP A 144 19.34 -12.85 4.83
N CYS A 145 18.39 -13.70 5.20
CA CYS A 145 16.96 -13.35 5.18
C CYS A 145 16.55 -12.49 6.38
N PHE A 146 17.13 -12.73 7.54
CA PHE A 146 16.72 -12.11 8.80
C PHE A 146 16.82 -10.58 8.80
N PRO A 147 17.92 -9.95 8.37
CA PRO A 147 17.98 -8.48 8.27
C PRO A 147 16.94 -7.90 7.33
N TYR A 148 16.69 -8.55 6.20
CA TYR A 148 15.71 -8.14 5.23
C TYR A 148 14.29 -8.14 5.83
N ILE A 149 13.94 -9.23 6.52
CA ILE A 149 12.62 -9.36 7.18
C ILE A 149 12.42 -8.28 8.23
N ILE A 150 13.42 -7.99 9.07
CA ILE A 150 13.35 -6.95 10.10
C ILE A 150 13.04 -5.60 9.45
N PHE A 151 13.79 -5.21 8.42
CA PHE A 151 13.57 -3.92 7.77
C PHE A 151 12.22 -3.83 7.07
N TYR A 152 11.75 -4.94 6.50
CA TYR A 152 10.39 -4.99 5.96
C TYR A 152 9.30 -4.94 7.04
N CYS A 153 9.49 -5.60 8.17
CA CYS A 153 8.59 -5.45 9.31
C CYS A 153 8.49 -3.99 9.79
N LEU A 154 9.59 -3.25 9.73
CA LEU A 154 9.59 -1.81 10.03
C LEU A 154 8.81 -0.98 9.00
N THR A 155 8.70 -1.44 7.74
CA THR A 155 7.91 -0.72 6.71
C THR A 155 6.43 -0.62 7.08
N VAL A 156 5.95 -1.55 7.89
CA VAL A 156 4.56 -1.56 8.39
C VAL A 156 4.20 -0.25 9.08
N PHE A 157 5.14 0.34 9.81
CA PHE A 157 4.91 1.63 10.49
C PHE A 157 4.65 2.77 9.50
N GLY A 158 5.28 2.74 8.33
CA GLY A 158 5.00 3.71 7.28
C GLY A 158 3.73 3.37 6.49
N LEU A 159 3.49 2.08 6.26
CA LEU A 159 2.40 1.60 5.41
C LEU A 159 1.01 1.92 5.97
N TYR A 160 0.77 1.67 7.28
CA TYR A 160 -0.54 1.96 7.86
C TYR A 160 -0.84 3.47 7.88
N LEU A 161 0.17 4.32 8.12
CA LEU A 161 0.03 5.78 8.05
C LEU A 161 -0.30 6.22 6.62
N TYR A 162 0.50 5.74 5.67
CA TYR A 162 0.32 6.02 4.25
C TYR A 162 -1.08 5.67 3.77
N GLU A 163 -1.56 4.44 4.00
CA GLU A 163 -2.88 4.02 3.53
C GLU A 163 -4.02 4.75 4.23
N SER A 164 -3.89 5.06 5.53
CA SER A 164 -4.90 5.82 6.27
C SER A 164 -5.02 7.26 5.76
N TYR A 165 -3.92 7.97 5.56
CA TYR A 165 -3.96 9.34 5.01
C TYR A 165 -4.39 9.35 3.55
N LYS A 166 -4.03 8.32 2.76
CA LYS A 166 -4.52 8.14 1.40
C LYS A 166 -6.04 8.04 1.35
N ALA A 167 -6.63 7.23 2.24
CA ALA A 167 -8.08 7.10 2.35
C ALA A 167 -8.75 8.46 2.61
N ILE A 168 -8.21 9.25 3.53
CA ILE A 168 -8.75 10.59 3.82
C ILE A 168 -8.62 11.52 2.61
N CYS A 169 -7.49 11.49 1.89
CA CYS A 169 -7.33 12.27 0.66
C CYS A 169 -8.37 11.90 -0.41
N ILE A 170 -8.74 10.62 -0.51
CA ILE A 170 -9.80 10.16 -1.41
C ILE A 170 -11.16 10.70 -0.96
N ILE A 171 -11.50 10.55 0.32
CA ILE A 171 -12.75 11.03 0.91
C ILE A 171 -12.90 12.55 0.71
N GLN A 172 -11.82 13.31 0.87
CA GLN A 172 -11.83 14.77 0.66
C GLN A 172 -11.77 15.20 -0.82
N GLY A 173 -11.77 14.24 -1.76
CA GLY A 173 -11.72 14.55 -3.19
C GLY A 173 -10.41 15.16 -3.66
N LYS A 174 -9.28 14.78 -3.05
CA LYS A 174 -7.93 15.34 -3.34
C LYS A 174 -6.98 14.33 -4.00
N PRO A 175 -7.36 13.61 -5.09
CA PRO A 175 -6.53 12.57 -5.69
C PRO A 175 -5.21 13.10 -6.27
N LYS A 176 -5.13 14.39 -6.62
CA LYS A 176 -3.88 15.00 -7.10
C LYS A 176 -2.77 15.00 -6.06
N ILE A 177 -3.11 15.10 -4.77
CA ILE A 177 -2.14 15.03 -3.67
C ILE A 177 -1.55 13.63 -3.60
N ILE A 178 -2.41 12.61 -3.77
CA ILE A 178 -1.99 11.20 -3.80
C ILE A 178 -0.99 10.98 -4.92
N LEU A 179 -1.31 11.39 -6.14
CA LEU A 179 -0.43 11.22 -7.29
C LEU A 179 0.92 11.94 -7.10
N LYS A 180 0.91 13.18 -6.62
CA LYS A 180 2.15 13.93 -6.35
C LYS A 180 3.00 13.25 -5.29
N GLY A 181 2.40 12.84 -4.17
CA GLY A 181 3.12 12.13 -3.11
C GLY A 181 3.68 10.80 -3.59
N SER A 182 2.95 10.07 -4.42
CA SER A 182 3.42 8.81 -5.01
C SER A 182 4.60 9.03 -5.97
N ILE A 183 4.60 10.08 -6.77
CA ILE A 183 5.74 10.41 -7.65
C ILE A 183 6.98 10.71 -6.80
N VAL A 184 6.85 11.57 -5.78
CA VAL A 184 7.98 11.92 -4.90
C VAL A 184 8.49 10.68 -4.16
N GLY A 185 7.59 9.87 -3.59
CA GLY A 185 7.95 8.66 -2.87
C GLY A 185 8.71 7.66 -3.76
N VAL A 186 8.21 7.42 -4.99
CA VAL A 186 8.88 6.53 -5.96
C VAL A 186 10.28 7.05 -6.31
N ILE A 187 10.44 8.33 -6.58
CA ILE A 187 11.75 8.91 -6.89
C ILE A 187 12.72 8.72 -5.73
N VAL A 188 12.31 9.06 -4.52
CA VAL A 188 13.13 8.90 -3.30
C VAL A 188 13.56 7.44 -3.14
N ARG A 189 12.64 6.50 -3.28
CA ARG A 189 12.91 5.06 -3.15
C ARG A 189 13.88 4.55 -4.21
N VAL A 190 13.68 4.93 -5.48
CA VAL A 190 14.59 4.54 -6.57
C VAL A 190 15.98 5.10 -6.36
N VAL A 191 16.10 6.38 -5.99
CA VAL A 191 17.40 7.04 -5.73
C VAL A 191 18.16 6.32 -4.61
N ILE A 192 17.48 6.03 -3.49
CA ILE A 192 18.10 5.30 -2.37
C ILE A 192 18.58 3.91 -2.84
N CYS A 193 17.76 3.16 -3.56
CA CYS A 193 18.14 1.84 -4.06
C CYS A 193 19.34 1.91 -5.00
N LEU A 194 19.40 2.90 -5.92
CA LEU A 194 20.51 3.06 -6.84
C LEU A 194 21.83 3.41 -6.13
N LEU A 195 21.77 4.30 -5.14
CA LEU A 195 22.95 4.74 -4.40
C LEU A 195 23.63 3.57 -3.62
N PHE A 196 22.83 2.64 -3.12
CA PHE A 196 23.32 1.58 -2.25
C PHE A 196 23.27 0.17 -2.87
N LEU A 197 22.92 0.07 -4.16
CA LEU A 197 22.74 -1.22 -4.85
C LEU A 197 23.96 -2.13 -4.79
N LYS A 198 25.16 -1.54 -4.89
CA LYS A 198 26.44 -2.27 -4.90
C LYS A 198 27.05 -2.48 -3.50
N THR A 199 26.37 -2.03 -2.45
CA THR A 199 26.87 -2.16 -1.08
C THR A 199 26.56 -3.54 -0.49
N PRO A 200 27.31 -4.01 0.52
CA PRO A 200 27.02 -5.26 1.21
C PRO A 200 25.61 -5.31 1.81
N ILE A 201 25.05 -4.16 2.20
CA ILE A 201 23.77 -4.02 2.85
C ILE A 201 22.59 -3.80 1.87
N CYS A 202 22.80 -4.05 0.56
CA CYS A 202 21.80 -3.75 -0.47
C CYS A 202 20.41 -4.36 -0.18
N LEU A 203 20.33 -5.57 0.38
CA LEU A 203 19.06 -6.18 0.77
C LEU A 203 18.31 -5.36 1.83
N CYS A 204 19.02 -4.90 2.87
CA CYS A 204 18.44 -4.06 3.92
C CYS A 204 17.97 -2.71 3.37
N ILE A 205 18.72 -2.15 2.43
CA ILE A 205 18.39 -0.85 1.80
C ILE A 205 17.06 -0.89 1.08
N PHE A 206 16.69 -2.00 0.46
CA PHE A 206 15.38 -2.14 -0.16
C PHE A 206 14.22 -1.98 0.86
N GLY A 207 14.36 -2.55 2.05
CA GLY A 207 13.40 -2.34 3.14
C GLY A 207 13.40 -0.89 3.65
N ILE A 208 14.58 -0.33 3.91
CA ILE A 208 14.74 1.06 4.37
C ILE A 208 14.16 2.05 3.36
N ALA A 209 14.45 1.86 2.07
CA ALA A 209 13.92 2.70 1.00
C ALA A 209 12.39 2.67 0.95
N SER A 210 11.79 1.49 1.18
CA SER A 210 10.34 1.33 1.28
C SER A 210 9.76 2.07 2.48
N LEU A 211 10.40 1.96 3.64
CA LEU A 211 9.99 2.68 4.85
C LEU A 211 10.02 4.20 4.63
N ILE A 212 11.10 4.71 4.07
CA ILE A 212 11.27 6.14 3.78
C ILE A 212 10.22 6.62 2.77
N ASP A 213 9.98 5.85 1.70
CA ASP A 213 8.94 6.15 0.71
C ASP A 213 7.56 6.30 1.37
N PHE A 214 7.12 5.31 2.15
CA PHE A 214 5.82 5.38 2.82
C PHE A 214 5.72 6.54 3.80
N TYR A 215 6.79 6.84 4.52
CA TYR A 215 6.82 7.96 5.43
C TYR A 215 6.73 9.31 4.68
N VAL A 216 7.50 9.48 3.61
CA VAL A 216 7.47 10.68 2.76
C VAL A 216 6.07 10.90 2.19
N ARG A 217 5.45 9.87 1.65
CA ARG A 217 4.05 9.95 1.15
C ARG A 217 3.08 10.32 2.27
N SER A 218 3.23 9.73 3.46
CA SER A 218 2.38 10.03 4.61
C SER A 218 2.45 11.50 4.99
N VAL A 219 3.65 12.05 5.06
CA VAL A 219 3.87 13.49 5.33
C VAL A 219 3.24 14.36 4.23
N PHE A 220 3.42 13.96 2.97
CA PHE A 220 2.82 14.67 1.83
C PHE A 220 1.30 14.69 1.90
N TYR A 221 0.69 13.55 2.21
CA TYR A 221 -0.76 13.44 2.31
C TYR A 221 -1.28 14.23 3.51
N LYS A 222 -0.63 14.09 4.68
CA LYS A 222 -0.99 14.86 5.88
C LYS A 222 -0.94 16.36 5.62
N SER A 223 0.11 16.88 4.97
CA SER A 223 0.24 18.31 4.66
C SER A 223 -0.81 18.84 3.68
N GLY A 224 -1.32 17.98 2.80
CA GLY A 224 -2.38 18.32 1.86
C GLY A 224 -3.80 18.27 2.42
N LEU A 225 -3.96 17.70 3.63
CA LEU A 225 -5.24 17.65 4.30
C LEU A 225 -5.47 19.01 5.00
N LYS A 226 -6.56 19.72 4.60
CA LYS A 226 -7.03 20.92 5.31
C LYS A 226 -7.80 20.52 6.59
N TYR A 227 -7.14 19.83 7.49
CA TYR A 227 -7.63 19.74 8.85
C TYR A 227 -6.85 20.76 9.67
N ASP A 228 -7.52 21.47 10.55
CA ASP A 228 -6.86 22.32 11.55
C ASP A 228 -5.85 21.45 12.28
N GLN A 229 -4.58 21.82 12.20
CA GLN A 229 -3.48 21.01 12.75
C GLN A 229 -3.64 20.71 14.24
N LYS A 230 -4.47 21.49 14.96
CA LYS A 230 -4.80 21.28 16.38
C LYS A 230 -5.70 20.06 16.64
N GLU A 231 -6.42 19.55 15.64
CA GLU A 231 -7.33 18.41 15.82
C GLU A 231 -6.67 17.05 15.56
N PHE A 232 -5.43 17.02 15.01
CA PHE A 232 -4.69 15.80 14.64
C PHE A 232 -3.35 15.62 15.35
N GLU A 233 -3.17 16.18 16.54
CA GLU A 233 -2.05 15.78 17.39
C GLU A 233 -2.30 14.36 17.94
N ILE A 234 -1.77 13.37 17.19
CA ILE A 234 -1.70 11.97 17.58
C ILE A 234 -0.34 11.73 18.22
#